data_2041cdd311ce6b09db91c5b0b039289f
#
_entry.id   2041cdd311ce6b09db91c5b0b039289f
#
_cell.length_a   1.000
_cell.length_b   1.000
_cell.length_c   1.000
_cell.angle_alpha   90.00
_cell.angle_beta   90.00
_cell.angle_gamma   90.00
#
_symmetry.space_group_name_H-M   'P 1'
#
loop_
_entity.id
_entity.type
_entity.pdbx_description
1 polymer ?
#
loop_
_entity_poly.entity_id
_entity_poly.type
_entity_poly.pdbx_seq_one_letter_code
_entity_poly.pdbx_strand_id
1 'polypeptide(L)'
;MDNARTTSDPANTEQTNDPRIGAFYKLYHTLSPETAGTEKLRRCLEQVYHPDIAFSDPMHRITGMDALEKYFEGLYENITYIDFQFHNAWVESDTGSVHWTMRYRHPRLKAGTDGVTLLRWENNLVVQHQDIFDAGSLLYEHLPVIGWLIHKLKERMA
;
A
#
# COMPACT_ATOMS: atom_id res chain seq x y z
N MET A 1 26.55 38.70 -26.14
CA MET A 1 25.50 37.77 -26.57
C MET A 1 25.55 36.56 -25.63
N ASP A 2 24.94 36.75 -24.47
CA ASP A 2 24.89 35.68 -23.44
C ASP A 2 23.60 34.85 -23.61
N ASN A 3 23.82 33.60 -23.89
CA ASN A 3 22.77 32.64 -24.06
C ASN A 3 22.54 31.92 -22.70
N ALA A 4 21.70 32.50 -21.86
CA ALA A 4 21.29 31.89 -20.61
C ALA A 4 20.44 30.63 -20.89
N ARG A 5 21.10 29.48 -20.76
CA ARG A 5 20.37 28.20 -20.66
C ARG A 5 19.63 28.16 -19.35
N THR A 6 18.35 28.36 -19.41
CA THR A 6 17.45 28.04 -18.30
C THR A 6 17.40 26.51 -18.15
N THR A 7 18.11 26.01 -17.17
CA THR A 7 17.97 24.62 -16.72
C THR A 7 16.63 24.52 -16.02
N SER A 8 15.65 23.93 -16.68
CA SER A 8 14.40 23.52 -16.06
C SER A 8 14.70 22.41 -15.06
N ASP A 9 14.49 22.73 -13.80
CA ASP A 9 14.55 21.80 -12.67
C ASP A 9 13.46 20.72 -12.84
N PRO A 10 13.78 19.41 -12.86
CA PRO A 10 12.79 18.35 -13.06
C PRO A 10 12.02 17.99 -11.78
N ALA A 11 12.01 18.83 -10.76
CA ALA A 11 11.42 18.53 -9.43
C ALA A 11 10.03 19.13 -9.20
N ASN A 12 9.28 19.48 -10.24
CA ASN A 12 7.86 19.81 -10.08
C ASN A 12 7.01 18.61 -10.52
N THR A 13 6.99 17.57 -9.71
CA THR A 13 6.00 16.50 -9.82
C THR A 13 4.66 17.11 -9.41
N GLU A 14 3.78 17.35 -10.37
CA GLU A 14 2.38 17.73 -10.12
C GLU A 14 1.76 16.63 -9.23
N GLN A 15 1.71 16.91 -7.92
CA GLN A 15 0.88 16.12 -7.02
C GLN A 15 -0.56 16.26 -7.50
N THR A 16 -1.17 15.16 -7.92
CA THR A 16 -2.55 15.20 -8.34
C THR A 16 -3.42 15.75 -7.21
N ASN A 17 -4.22 16.77 -7.50
CA ASN A 17 -5.19 17.34 -6.57
C ASN A 17 -6.52 16.57 -6.56
N ASP A 18 -6.54 15.35 -7.05
CA ASP A 18 -7.75 14.52 -7.05
C ASP A 18 -8.18 14.22 -5.60
N PRO A 19 -9.41 14.58 -5.20
CA PRO A 19 -9.88 14.39 -3.83
C PRO A 19 -9.95 12.91 -3.42
N ARG A 20 -10.08 11.99 -4.38
CA ARG A 20 -10.08 10.53 -4.12
C ARG A 20 -8.70 10.06 -3.65
N ILE A 21 -7.64 10.60 -4.24
CA ILE A 21 -6.25 10.34 -3.79
C ILE A 21 -6.02 10.97 -2.42
N GLY A 22 -6.51 12.18 -2.19
CA GLY A 22 -6.43 12.82 -0.87
C GLY A 22 -7.11 12.00 0.23
N ALA A 23 -8.28 11.43 -0.06
CA ALA A 23 -8.99 10.55 0.87
C ALA A 23 -8.20 9.25 1.13
N PHE A 24 -7.59 8.68 0.10
CA PHE A 24 -6.72 7.50 0.21
C PHE A 24 -5.50 7.79 1.11
N TYR A 25 -4.79 8.88 0.89
CA TYR A 25 -3.65 9.28 1.74
C TYR A 25 -4.06 9.48 3.20
N LYS A 26 -5.17 10.19 3.41
CA LYS A 26 -5.71 10.43 4.76
C LYS A 26 -6.02 9.13 5.48
N LEU A 27 -6.61 8.14 4.79
CA LEU A 27 -6.87 6.82 5.36
C LEU A 27 -5.59 6.19 5.90
N TYR A 28 -4.58 6.03 5.06
CA TYR A 28 -3.33 5.35 5.44
C TYR A 28 -2.54 6.10 6.52
N HIS A 29 -2.62 7.43 6.58
CA HIS A 29 -2.04 8.20 7.68
C HIS A 29 -2.85 8.12 8.99
N THR A 30 -4.13 7.71 8.91
CA THR A 30 -4.98 7.55 10.10
C THR A 30 -4.89 6.14 10.67
N LEU A 31 -4.59 5.15 9.82
CA LEU A 31 -4.46 3.76 10.24
C LEU A 31 -3.21 3.60 11.13
N SER A 32 -3.41 2.98 12.27
CA SER A 32 -2.35 2.71 13.25
C SER A 32 -2.75 1.53 14.13
N PRO A 33 -1.81 0.95 14.90
CA PRO A 33 -2.16 -0.08 15.88
C PRO A 33 -3.27 0.32 16.86
N GLU A 34 -3.36 1.62 17.18
CA GLU A 34 -4.38 2.14 18.12
C GLU A 34 -5.77 2.26 17.47
N THR A 35 -5.85 2.37 16.14
CA THR A 35 -7.14 2.44 15.42
C THR A 35 -7.64 1.05 15.01
N ALA A 36 -6.73 0.09 14.83
CA ALA A 36 -7.10 -1.28 14.51
C ALA A 36 -7.91 -1.92 15.66
N GLY A 37 -8.90 -2.73 15.31
CA GLY A 37 -9.78 -3.38 16.30
C GLY A 37 -10.76 -2.44 17.00
N THR A 38 -10.92 -1.21 16.51
CA THR A 38 -11.91 -0.25 17.01
C THR A 38 -12.93 0.07 15.92
N GLU A 39 -14.11 0.54 16.30
CA GLU A 39 -15.13 1.03 15.35
C GLU A 39 -14.62 2.17 14.44
N LYS A 40 -13.54 2.84 14.83
CA LYS A 40 -12.91 3.87 14.02
C LYS A 40 -12.32 3.31 12.74
N LEU A 41 -11.74 2.11 12.78
CA LEU A 41 -11.21 1.42 11.59
C LEU A 41 -12.31 1.29 10.53
N ARG A 42 -13.45 0.70 10.88
CA ARG A 42 -14.57 0.51 9.94
C ARG A 42 -15.01 1.83 9.31
N ARG A 43 -15.23 2.87 10.10
CA ARG A 43 -15.63 4.19 9.61
C ARG A 43 -14.61 4.81 8.66
N CYS A 44 -13.32 4.63 8.93
CA CYS A 44 -12.27 5.13 8.04
C CYS A 44 -12.26 4.37 6.70
N LEU A 45 -12.43 3.05 6.72
CA LEU A 45 -12.49 2.23 5.52
C LEU A 45 -13.69 2.58 4.63
N GLU A 46 -14.88 2.76 5.22
CA GLU A 46 -16.12 3.11 4.51
C GLU A 46 -16.08 4.47 3.82
N GLN A 47 -15.20 5.37 4.25
CA GLN A 47 -15.02 6.67 3.57
C GLN A 47 -14.22 6.57 2.27
N VAL A 48 -13.48 5.49 2.05
CA VAL A 48 -12.58 5.31 0.93
C VAL A 48 -12.99 4.14 0.05
N TYR A 49 -13.43 3.03 0.66
CA TYR A 49 -13.70 1.78 -0.04
C TYR A 49 -15.20 1.53 -0.25
N HIS A 50 -15.50 0.97 -1.42
CA HIS A 50 -16.84 0.48 -1.75
C HIS A 50 -17.18 -0.76 -0.90
N PRO A 51 -18.46 -0.99 -0.54
CA PRO A 51 -18.86 -2.22 0.17
C PRO A 51 -18.42 -3.52 -0.50
N ASP A 52 -18.41 -3.55 -1.85
CA ASP A 52 -18.00 -4.69 -2.67
C ASP A 52 -16.53 -4.62 -3.09
N ILE A 53 -15.67 -4.03 -2.29
CA ILE A 53 -14.24 -3.90 -2.56
C ILE A 53 -13.59 -5.24 -2.90
N ALA A 54 -12.83 -5.28 -3.98
CA ALA A 54 -11.89 -6.34 -4.32
C ALA A 54 -10.46 -5.82 -4.03
N PHE A 55 -9.88 -6.32 -2.97
CA PHE A 55 -8.52 -5.98 -2.54
C PHE A 55 -7.57 -7.14 -2.81
N SER A 56 -6.37 -6.83 -3.27
CA SER A 56 -5.30 -7.82 -3.41
C SER A 56 -3.93 -7.23 -3.12
N ASP A 57 -3.09 -8.03 -2.52
CA ASP A 57 -1.65 -7.83 -2.41
C ASP A 57 -0.91 -9.10 -2.92
N PRO A 58 0.44 -9.17 -2.92
CA PRO A 58 1.15 -10.36 -3.38
C PRO A 58 0.81 -11.66 -2.63
N MET A 59 0.22 -11.57 -1.44
CA MET A 59 -0.06 -12.72 -0.57
C MET A 59 -1.56 -12.97 -0.35
N HIS A 60 -2.42 -11.96 -0.56
CA HIS A 60 -3.84 -12.00 -0.20
C HIS A 60 -4.75 -11.60 -1.36
N ARG A 61 -5.97 -12.17 -1.36
CA ARG A 61 -7.09 -11.74 -2.18
C ARG A 61 -8.32 -11.68 -1.29
N ILE A 62 -8.94 -10.50 -1.22
CA ILE A 62 -9.99 -10.19 -0.25
C ILE A 62 -11.16 -9.56 -1.01
N THR A 63 -12.36 -9.93 -0.66
CA THR A 63 -13.58 -9.36 -1.24
C THR A 63 -14.55 -8.94 -0.13
N GLY A 64 -15.03 -7.71 -0.24
CA GLY A 64 -16.00 -7.14 0.68
C GLY A 64 -15.38 -6.46 1.91
N MET A 65 -16.17 -5.55 2.47
CA MET A 65 -15.72 -4.66 3.55
C MET A 65 -15.41 -5.41 4.85
N ASP A 66 -16.19 -6.44 5.20
CA ASP A 66 -15.96 -7.20 6.44
C ASP A 66 -14.64 -7.97 6.42
N ALA A 67 -14.31 -8.55 5.25
CA ALA A 67 -13.05 -9.25 5.07
C ALA A 67 -11.87 -8.27 5.04
N LEU A 68 -12.05 -7.07 4.45
CA LEU A 68 -11.03 -6.02 4.43
C LEU A 68 -10.74 -5.49 5.84
N GLU A 69 -11.78 -5.27 6.65
CA GLU A 69 -11.63 -4.84 8.04
C GLU A 69 -10.80 -5.85 8.84
N LYS A 70 -11.14 -7.14 8.76
CA LYS A 70 -10.37 -8.22 9.40
C LYS A 70 -8.92 -8.29 8.93
N TYR A 71 -8.68 -8.05 7.64
CA TYR A 71 -7.33 -8.00 7.11
C TYR A 71 -6.51 -6.88 7.76
N PHE A 72 -7.05 -5.67 7.87
CA PHE A 72 -6.37 -4.56 8.52
C PHE A 72 -6.20 -4.79 10.03
N GLU A 73 -7.18 -5.35 10.71
CA GLU A 73 -7.04 -5.74 12.12
C GLU A 73 -5.86 -6.70 12.32
N GLY A 74 -5.79 -7.78 11.54
CA GLY A 74 -4.70 -8.74 11.58
C GLY A 74 -3.34 -8.15 11.21
N LEU A 75 -3.30 -7.24 10.22
CA LEU A 75 -2.07 -6.56 9.81
C LEU A 75 -1.46 -5.73 10.94
N TYR A 76 -2.30 -5.01 11.68
CA TYR A 76 -1.85 -4.10 12.75
C TYR A 76 -1.68 -4.78 14.11
N GLU A 77 -2.17 -5.99 14.31
CA GLU A 77 -2.12 -6.71 15.60
C GLU A 77 -0.70 -6.85 16.15
N ASN A 78 0.28 -7.07 15.27
CA ASN A 78 1.67 -7.31 15.64
C ASN A 78 2.62 -6.19 15.24
N ILE A 79 2.12 -5.08 14.75
CA ILE A 79 2.90 -3.92 14.30
C ILE A 79 2.92 -2.87 15.41
N THR A 80 4.11 -2.39 15.78
CA THR A 80 4.28 -1.32 16.78
C THR A 80 4.42 0.05 16.12
N TYR A 81 4.72 0.09 14.84
CA TYR A 81 4.86 1.32 14.06
C TYR A 81 4.71 1.01 12.58
N ILE A 82 4.01 1.86 11.87
CA ILE A 82 3.92 1.86 10.42
C ILE A 82 3.89 3.30 9.90
N ASP A 83 4.58 3.53 8.80
CA ASP A 83 4.64 4.81 8.11
C ASP A 83 4.58 4.59 6.60
N PHE A 84 3.74 5.38 5.92
CA PHE A 84 3.64 5.43 4.47
C PHE A 84 4.12 6.79 3.97
N GLN A 85 5.13 6.78 3.13
CA GLN A 85 5.55 7.92 2.35
C GLN A 85 4.98 7.79 0.94
N PHE A 86 4.04 8.65 0.59
CA PHE A 86 3.49 8.73 -0.77
C PHE A 86 4.37 9.63 -1.63
N HIS A 87 4.69 9.18 -2.84
CA HIS A 87 5.56 9.90 -3.78
C HIS A 87 4.72 10.52 -4.90
N ASN A 88 4.24 9.71 -5.82
CA ASN A 88 3.50 10.14 -6.99
C ASN A 88 2.16 9.42 -7.09
N ALA A 89 1.16 10.10 -7.63
CA ALA A 89 -0.10 9.49 -8.01
C ALA A 89 -0.52 9.95 -9.40
N TRP A 90 -1.12 9.05 -10.14
CA TRP A 90 -1.68 9.29 -11.47
C TRP A 90 -3.14 8.87 -11.47
N VAL A 91 -4.00 9.69 -12.04
CA VAL A 91 -5.43 9.42 -12.14
C VAL A 91 -5.88 9.67 -13.56
N GLU A 92 -6.60 8.71 -14.11
CA GLU A 92 -7.26 8.83 -15.41
C GLU A 92 -8.69 8.25 -15.30
N SER A 93 -9.68 9.11 -15.44
CA SER A 93 -11.10 8.76 -15.26
C SER A 93 -11.36 8.07 -13.91
N ASP A 94 -11.74 6.79 -13.93
CA ASP A 94 -12.07 5.99 -12.76
C ASP A 94 -10.93 5.05 -12.35
N THR A 95 -9.73 5.26 -12.88
CA THR A 95 -8.55 4.47 -12.55
C THR A 95 -7.41 5.35 -12.07
N GLY A 96 -6.53 4.80 -11.27
CA GLY A 96 -5.35 5.51 -10.82
C GLY A 96 -4.30 4.60 -10.24
N SER A 97 -3.15 5.18 -9.98
CA SER A 97 -2.06 4.50 -9.31
C SER A 97 -1.37 5.43 -8.32
N VAL A 98 -0.83 4.84 -7.26
CA VAL A 98 -0.11 5.53 -6.20
C VAL A 98 1.22 4.83 -5.95
N HIS A 99 2.32 5.56 -6.07
CA HIS A 99 3.65 5.08 -5.70
C HIS A 99 3.95 5.47 -4.25
N TRP A 100 4.42 4.52 -3.46
CA TRP A 100 4.66 4.70 -2.03
C TRP A 100 5.87 3.90 -1.54
N THR A 101 6.43 4.35 -0.41
CA THR A 101 7.37 3.59 0.43
C THR A 101 6.68 3.34 1.76
N MET A 102 6.64 2.08 2.18
CA MET A 102 6.16 1.68 3.50
C MET A 102 7.33 1.28 4.39
N ARG A 103 7.30 1.70 5.64
CA ARG A 103 8.22 1.25 6.69
C ARG A 103 7.42 0.81 7.89
N TYR A 104 7.77 -0.33 8.48
CA TYR A 104 7.11 -0.79 9.68
C TYR A 104 8.08 -1.41 10.68
N ARG A 105 7.65 -1.48 11.92
CA ARG A 105 8.35 -2.14 13.02
C ARG A 105 7.44 -3.18 13.66
N HIS A 106 8.00 -4.35 13.84
CA HIS A 106 7.49 -5.43 14.64
C HIS A 106 8.47 -5.62 15.82
N PRO A 107 8.10 -6.19 17.00
CA PRO A 107 9.01 -6.38 18.13
C PRO A 107 10.34 -7.06 17.79
N ARG A 108 10.38 -7.86 16.74
CA ARG A 108 11.57 -8.60 16.29
C ARG A 108 12.12 -8.13 14.94
N LEU A 109 11.52 -7.10 14.32
CA LEU A 109 11.75 -6.82 12.92
C LEU A 109 11.52 -5.35 12.58
N LYS A 110 12.44 -4.79 11.79
CA LYS A 110 12.23 -3.54 11.07
C LYS A 110 12.30 -3.86 9.59
N ALA A 111 11.29 -3.51 8.84
CA ALA A 111 11.27 -3.73 7.41
C ALA A 111 10.64 -2.54 6.68
N GLY A 112 10.92 -2.45 5.38
CA GLY A 112 10.33 -1.50 4.49
C GLY A 112 10.32 -2.04 3.07
N THR A 113 9.41 -1.53 2.26
CA THR A 113 9.33 -1.85 0.84
C THR A 113 8.77 -0.67 0.06
N ASP A 114 9.16 -0.59 -1.20
CA ASP A 114 8.53 0.29 -2.17
C ASP A 114 7.44 -0.48 -2.91
N GLY A 115 6.37 0.22 -3.25
CA GLY A 115 5.26 -0.40 -3.94
C GLY A 115 4.42 0.58 -4.74
N VAL A 116 3.53 0.02 -5.52
CA VAL A 116 2.52 0.74 -6.28
C VAL A 116 1.17 0.13 -5.99
N THR A 117 0.19 0.97 -5.67
CA THR A 117 -1.21 0.58 -5.60
C THR A 117 -1.91 0.95 -6.89
N LEU A 118 -2.60 0.01 -7.51
CA LEU A 118 -3.53 0.25 -8.61
C LEU A 118 -4.95 0.37 -8.04
N LEU A 119 -5.67 1.41 -8.44
CA LEU A 119 -6.99 1.74 -7.93
C LEU A 119 -8.00 1.83 -9.07
N ARG A 120 -9.22 1.36 -8.80
CA ARG A 120 -10.40 1.66 -9.62
C ARG A 120 -11.52 2.13 -8.70
N TRP A 121 -12.15 3.22 -9.10
CA TRP A 121 -13.25 3.83 -8.36
C TRP A 121 -14.59 3.57 -9.04
N GLU A 122 -15.62 3.48 -8.22
CA GLU A 122 -17.02 3.51 -8.60
C GLU A 122 -17.75 4.41 -7.60
N ASN A 123 -18.47 5.41 -8.09
CA ASN A 123 -19.12 6.44 -7.27
C ASN A 123 -18.18 7.09 -6.24
N ASN A 124 -16.93 7.39 -6.65
CA ASN A 124 -15.85 7.95 -5.84
C ASN A 124 -15.31 7.05 -4.69
N LEU A 125 -15.78 5.81 -4.60
CA LEU A 125 -15.25 4.80 -3.67
C LEU A 125 -14.38 3.78 -4.41
N VAL A 126 -13.32 3.33 -3.78
CA VAL A 126 -12.42 2.31 -4.35
C VAL A 126 -13.14 0.97 -4.37
N VAL A 127 -13.41 0.46 -5.56
CA VAL A 127 -14.03 -0.85 -5.78
C VAL A 127 -13.01 -1.93 -6.11
N GLN A 128 -11.82 -1.53 -6.56
CA GLN A 128 -10.69 -2.43 -6.77
C GLN A 128 -9.39 -1.77 -6.28
N HIS A 129 -8.62 -2.51 -5.50
CA HIS A 129 -7.33 -2.13 -4.96
C HIS A 129 -6.35 -3.28 -5.18
N GLN A 130 -5.25 -3.01 -5.83
CA GLN A 130 -4.18 -3.99 -6.01
C GLN A 130 -2.84 -3.40 -5.61
N ASP A 131 -2.23 -3.95 -4.57
CA ASP A 131 -0.87 -3.62 -4.18
C ASP A 131 0.13 -4.49 -4.92
N ILE A 132 1.16 -3.86 -5.46
CA ILE A 132 2.28 -4.49 -6.14
C ILE A 132 3.55 -4.06 -5.43
N PHE A 133 4.21 -4.99 -4.76
CA PHE A 133 5.48 -4.78 -4.08
C PHE A 133 6.27 -6.09 -3.99
N ASP A 134 7.56 -6.01 -3.70
CA ASP A 134 8.38 -7.19 -3.46
C ASP A 134 8.14 -7.75 -2.07
N ALA A 135 7.25 -8.73 -1.98
CA ALA A 135 6.98 -9.44 -0.73
C ALA A 135 8.23 -10.19 -0.21
N GLY A 136 9.16 -10.56 -1.12
CA GLY A 136 10.42 -11.16 -0.74
C GLY A 136 11.27 -10.24 0.12
N SER A 137 11.35 -8.95 -0.22
CA SER A 137 12.10 -7.96 0.57
C SER A 137 11.59 -7.85 2.01
N LEU A 138 10.31 -8.09 2.25
CA LEU A 138 9.72 -8.12 3.59
C LEU A 138 10.03 -9.42 4.36
N LEU A 139 10.29 -10.51 3.65
CA LEU A 139 10.46 -11.84 4.23
C LEU A 139 11.94 -12.26 4.32
N TYR A 140 12.77 -11.88 3.34
CA TYR A 140 14.14 -12.41 3.20
C TYR A 140 15.14 -11.86 4.23
N GLU A 141 14.95 -10.67 4.73
CA GLU A 141 15.89 -10.08 5.70
C GLU A 141 15.88 -10.81 7.06
N HIS A 142 14.90 -11.69 7.32
CA HIS A 142 14.61 -12.18 8.66
C HIS A 142 14.39 -13.68 8.80
N LEU A 143 14.49 -14.47 7.72
CA LEU A 143 14.34 -15.92 7.79
C LEU A 143 15.51 -16.66 7.11
N PRO A 144 16.52 -17.09 7.87
CA PRO A 144 17.60 -17.93 7.35
C PRO A 144 17.12 -19.27 6.78
N VAL A 145 15.84 -19.63 7.03
CA VAL A 145 15.23 -20.90 6.62
C VAL A 145 14.60 -20.85 5.23
N ILE A 146 14.25 -19.68 4.71
CA ILE A 146 13.60 -19.55 3.38
C ILE A 146 14.60 -19.82 2.24
N GLY A 147 15.86 -19.45 2.38
CA GLY A 147 16.89 -19.78 1.39
C GLY A 147 16.97 -21.28 1.13
N TRP A 148 16.89 -22.10 2.17
CA TRP A 148 16.85 -23.57 2.06
C TRP A 148 15.54 -24.07 1.40
N LEU A 149 14.38 -23.50 1.75
CA LEU A 149 13.08 -23.90 1.19
C LEU A 149 12.99 -23.57 -0.31
N ILE A 150 13.49 -22.42 -0.73
CA ILE A 150 13.54 -22.01 -2.14
C ILE A 150 14.51 -22.90 -2.93
N HIS A 151 15.65 -23.26 -2.34
CA HIS A 151 16.60 -24.19 -2.95
C HIS A 151 15.95 -25.55 -3.19
N LYS A 152 15.22 -26.07 -2.21
CA LYS A 152 14.51 -27.34 -2.30
C LYS A 152 13.34 -27.34 -3.29
N LEU A 153 12.67 -26.20 -3.46
CA LEU A 153 11.63 -26.04 -4.49
C LEU A 153 12.23 -25.98 -5.90
N LYS A 154 13.37 -25.30 -6.09
CA LYS A 154 14.07 -25.26 -7.38
C LYS A 154 14.61 -26.63 -7.80
N GLU A 155 15.11 -27.45 -6.88
CA GLU A 155 15.55 -28.81 -7.16
C GLU A 155 14.41 -29.75 -7.58
N ARG A 156 13.16 -29.49 -7.17
CA ARG A 156 11.98 -30.26 -7.58
C ARG A 156 11.40 -29.84 -8.92
N MET A 157 11.77 -28.67 -9.43
CA MET A 157 11.29 -28.13 -10.71
C MET A 157 12.32 -28.27 -11.83
N ALA A 158 13.51 -28.79 -11.54
CA ALA A 158 14.54 -29.16 -12.52
C ALA A 158 14.48 -30.66 -12.84
#